data_f97ac9de2814db485c83298de8d8bf94
#
_entry.id   f97ac9de2814db485c83298de8d8bf94
#
_cell.length_a   1.000
_cell.length_b   1.000
_cell.length_c   1.000
_cell.angle_alpha   90.00
_cell.angle_beta   90.00
_cell.angle_gamma   90.00
#
_symmetry.space_group_name_H-M   'P 1'
#
loop_
_entity.id
_entity.type
_entity.pdbx_description
1 polymer ?
#
loop_
_entity_poly.entity_id
_entity_poly.type
_entity_poly.pdbx_seq_one_letter_code
_entity_poly.pdbx_strand_id
1 'polypeptide(L)'
;HRESRGLGDVYKRQDNNRDICLIPMSAHGTNPASAQMAGLQVVPVNTSDNGDVDIKDFESKAKEYKDRLSCCMITYPSTHGVFEVNVSKICAITPKFGGQVYLDGANLNAMVGLVKPGEIGADVSHLNLHKTFAIPHGGGGPGMGPIAVKDHLTPFLPGNPVEDND
;
A
#
# COMPACT_ATOMS: atom_id res chain seq x y z
N HIS A 1 8.77 -23.36 9.75
CA HIS A 1 8.29 -21.98 9.62
C HIS A 1 8.56 -21.51 8.21
N ARG A 2 7.55 -21.62 7.32
CA ARG A 2 7.58 -20.86 6.07
C ARG A 2 7.23 -19.42 6.43
N GLU A 3 8.22 -18.58 6.47
CA GLU A 3 8.01 -17.14 6.59
C GLU A 3 7.21 -16.66 5.37
N SER A 4 6.16 -15.90 5.62
CA SER A 4 5.36 -15.31 4.54
C SER A 4 6.27 -14.45 3.67
N ARG A 5 6.49 -14.87 2.43
CA ARG A 5 7.16 -14.08 1.42
C ARG A 5 6.19 -13.00 0.97
N GLY A 6 6.44 -11.79 1.34
CA GLY A 6 5.58 -10.67 1.02
C GLY A 6 6.31 -9.36 1.32
N LEU A 7 5.57 -8.31 1.66
CA LEU A 7 6.15 -7.02 2.05
C LEU A 7 7.25 -7.15 3.12
N GLY A 8 7.15 -8.16 4.00
CA GLY A 8 8.17 -8.48 4.98
C GLY A 8 9.52 -8.92 4.38
N ASP A 9 9.53 -9.58 3.21
CA ASP A 9 10.77 -9.98 2.54
C ASP A 9 11.40 -8.82 1.76
N VAL A 10 10.59 -7.94 1.19
CA VAL A 10 11.08 -6.67 0.62
C VAL A 10 11.78 -5.86 1.69
N TYR A 11 11.20 -5.77 2.86
CA TYR A 11 11.76 -5.11 4.02
C TYR A 11 13.07 -5.76 4.51
N LYS A 12 13.12 -7.08 4.64
CA LYS A 12 14.29 -7.82 5.13
C LYS A 12 15.47 -7.80 4.16
N ARG A 13 15.22 -7.61 2.85
CA ARG A 13 16.25 -7.56 1.81
C ARG A 13 16.71 -6.16 1.45
N GLN A 14 16.07 -5.13 2.01
CA GLN A 14 16.61 -3.77 1.98
C GLN A 14 17.75 -3.72 3.01
N ASP A 15 18.96 -3.50 2.56
CA ASP A 15 20.21 -3.56 3.34
C ASP A 15 20.24 -2.68 4.61
N ASN A 16 19.20 -1.92 4.91
CA ASN A 16 19.18 -0.88 5.93
C ASN A 16 18.07 -1.03 6.98
N ASN A 17 17.51 -2.21 7.20
CA ASN A 17 16.45 -2.41 8.21
C ASN A 17 15.32 -1.37 8.11
N ARG A 18 14.83 -1.13 6.89
CA ARG A 18 13.74 -0.19 6.66
C ARG A 18 12.45 -0.76 7.24
N ASP A 19 11.96 -0.14 8.29
CA ASP A 19 10.85 -0.65 9.10
C ASP A 19 9.72 0.36 9.29
N ILE A 20 9.83 1.56 8.74
CA ILE A 20 8.81 2.61 8.88
C ILE A 20 7.80 2.53 7.74
N CYS A 21 6.53 2.56 8.11
CA CYS A 21 5.40 2.69 7.20
C CYS A 21 4.63 3.98 7.49
N LEU A 22 4.59 4.91 6.53
CA LEU A 22 3.77 6.13 6.64
C LEU A 22 2.34 5.83 6.24
N ILE A 23 1.39 6.13 7.12
CA ILE A 23 -0.04 5.88 6.87
C ILE A 23 -0.84 7.13 7.20
N PRO A 24 -1.54 7.74 6.21
CA PRO A 24 -2.46 8.85 6.48
C PRO A 24 -3.58 8.43 7.44
N MET A 25 -3.99 9.32 8.30
CA MET A 25 -5.12 9.08 9.23
C MET A 25 -6.44 8.84 8.50
N SER A 26 -6.55 9.26 7.24
CA SER A 26 -7.68 8.97 6.35
C SER A 26 -7.66 7.56 5.74
N ALA A 27 -6.60 6.78 5.94
CA ALA A 27 -6.51 5.42 5.44
C ALA A 27 -7.41 4.46 6.22
N HIS A 28 -7.81 3.37 5.58
CA HIS A 28 -8.61 2.34 6.22
C HIS A 28 -7.86 1.70 7.39
N GLY A 29 -8.55 1.40 8.49
CA GLY A 29 -7.95 0.83 9.71
C GLY A 29 -7.24 -0.52 9.51
N THR A 30 -7.52 -1.25 8.44
CA THR A 30 -6.82 -2.48 8.07
C THR A 30 -5.35 -2.20 7.68
N ASN A 31 -5.05 -1.03 7.11
CA ASN A 31 -3.68 -0.71 6.66
C ASN A 31 -2.68 -0.69 7.82
N PRO A 32 -2.90 0.04 8.93
CA PRO A 32 -1.98 -0.02 10.07
C PRO A 32 -1.88 -1.42 10.68
N ALA A 33 -2.98 -2.17 10.75
CA ALA A 33 -2.96 -3.54 11.25
C ALA A 33 -2.09 -4.45 10.36
N SER A 34 -2.24 -4.37 9.04
CA SER A 34 -1.44 -5.14 8.09
C SER A 34 0.03 -4.76 8.13
N ALA A 35 0.35 -3.47 8.25
CA ALA A 35 1.73 -3.00 8.39
C ALA A 35 2.40 -3.57 9.65
N GLN A 36 1.69 -3.55 10.79
CA GLN A 36 2.19 -4.13 12.04
C GLN A 36 2.37 -5.64 11.95
N MET A 37 1.45 -6.36 11.31
CA MET A 37 1.58 -7.80 11.07
C MET A 37 2.79 -8.13 10.17
N ALA A 38 3.15 -7.24 9.26
CA ALA A 38 4.36 -7.35 8.43
C ALA A 38 5.64 -6.98 9.20
N GLY A 39 5.56 -6.57 10.46
CA GLY A 39 6.69 -6.16 11.28
C GLY A 39 7.12 -4.71 11.08
N LEU A 40 6.27 -3.89 10.44
CA LEU A 40 6.56 -2.48 10.23
C LEU A 40 6.05 -1.62 11.41
N GLN A 41 6.78 -0.57 11.68
CA GLN A 41 6.39 0.48 12.61
C GLN A 41 5.57 1.55 11.89
N VAL A 42 4.33 1.74 12.31
CA VAL A 42 3.43 2.72 11.70
C VAL A 42 3.71 4.11 12.23
N VAL A 43 3.91 5.05 11.32
CA VAL A 43 3.98 6.48 11.60
C VAL A 43 2.77 7.16 10.94
N PRO A 44 1.83 7.69 11.74
CA PRO A 44 0.65 8.33 11.20
C PRO A 44 1.00 9.67 10.54
N VAL A 45 0.32 9.98 9.44
CA VAL A 45 0.40 11.27 8.75
C VAL A 45 -0.92 12.00 8.92
N ASN A 46 -0.84 13.27 9.26
CA ASN A 46 -2.02 14.10 9.48
C ASN A 46 -2.82 14.32 8.19
N THR A 47 -4.10 14.61 8.37
CA THR A 47 -4.99 15.11 7.32
C THR A 47 -5.25 16.60 7.55
N SER A 48 -5.42 17.32 6.46
CA SER A 48 -5.87 18.70 6.50
C SER A 48 -7.38 18.80 6.78
N ASP A 49 -7.87 20.00 7.05
CA ASP A 49 -9.28 20.23 7.43
C ASP A 49 -10.30 19.78 6.36
N ASN A 50 -9.89 19.73 5.09
CA ASN A 50 -10.70 19.23 3.99
C ASN A 50 -10.68 17.70 3.84
N GLY A 51 -9.95 16.98 4.71
CA GLY A 51 -9.82 15.52 4.69
C GLY A 51 -8.73 14.97 3.79
N ASP A 52 -8.02 15.82 3.04
CA ASP A 52 -6.86 15.42 2.24
C ASP A 52 -5.64 15.12 3.12
N VAL A 53 -4.69 14.37 2.60
CA VAL A 53 -3.42 14.14 3.28
C VAL A 53 -2.63 15.45 3.38
N ASP A 54 -2.13 15.78 4.57
CA ASP A 54 -1.22 16.90 4.75
C ASP A 54 0.14 16.57 4.13
N ILE A 55 0.36 17.13 2.93
CA ILE A 55 1.60 16.88 2.16
C ILE A 55 2.84 17.40 2.88
N LYS A 56 2.73 18.47 3.64
CA LYS A 56 3.88 19.03 4.38
C LYS A 56 4.29 18.08 5.51
N ASP A 57 3.31 17.58 6.25
CA ASP A 57 3.54 16.59 7.29
C ASP A 57 4.09 15.28 6.71
N PHE A 58 3.52 14.83 5.57
CA PHE A 58 4.00 13.64 4.86
C PHE A 58 5.46 13.78 4.44
N GLU A 59 5.82 14.87 3.77
CA GLU A 59 7.19 15.09 3.29
C GLU A 59 8.18 15.26 4.47
N SER A 60 7.78 15.95 5.52
CA SER A 60 8.58 16.11 6.74
C SER A 60 8.90 14.76 7.37
N LYS A 61 7.90 13.89 7.54
CA LYS A 61 8.08 12.54 8.08
C LYS A 61 8.88 11.63 7.16
N ALA A 62 8.63 11.69 5.85
CA ALA A 62 9.41 10.94 4.87
C ALA A 62 10.91 11.32 4.92
N LYS A 63 11.21 12.60 5.12
CA LYS A 63 12.58 13.10 5.29
C LYS A 63 13.18 12.70 6.63
N GLU A 64 12.42 12.81 7.72
CA GLU A 64 12.84 12.40 9.07
C GLU A 64 13.24 10.93 9.09
N TYR A 65 12.43 10.06 8.49
CA TYR A 65 12.65 8.61 8.46
C TYR A 65 13.33 8.10 7.20
N LYS A 66 13.98 8.95 6.39
CA LYS A 66 14.54 8.60 5.07
C LYS A 66 15.38 7.32 5.05
N ASP A 67 16.13 7.04 6.13
CA ASP A 67 17.01 5.88 6.22
C ASP A 67 16.26 4.62 6.69
N ARG A 68 15.03 4.77 7.18
CA ARG A 68 14.17 3.71 7.70
C ARG A 68 12.83 3.58 6.95
N LEU A 69 12.52 4.46 6.01
CA LEU A 69 11.26 4.45 5.29
C LEU A 69 11.18 3.22 4.39
N SER A 70 10.32 2.27 4.75
CA SER A 70 10.03 1.07 3.96
C SER A 70 8.96 1.35 2.91
N CYS A 71 7.84 1.92 3.34
CA CYS A 71 6.73 2.18 2.44
C CYS A 71 5.79 3.26 2.98
N CYS A 72 4.87 3.70 2.13
CA CYS A 72 3.63 4.32 2.57
C CYS A 72 2.43 3.44 2.15
N MET A 73 1.37 3.49 2.93
CA MET A 73 0.09 2.84 2.59
C MET A 73 -1.01 3.89 2.51
N ILE A 74 -1.59 4.06 1.34
CA ILE A 74 -2.66 5.01 1.08
C ILE A 74 -3.91 4.31 0.57
N THR A 75 -5.08 4.71 1.05
CA THR A 75 -6.37 4.26 0.52
C THR A 75 -6.85 5.26 -0.54
N TYR A 76 -7.14 4.77 -1.75
CA TYR A 76 -7.58 5.64 -2.84
C TYR A 76 -8.74 5.00 -3.63
N PRO A 77 -9.89 5.66 -3.79
CA PRO A 77 -10.30 6.86 -3.01
C PRO A 77 -10.27 6.61 -1.50
N SER A 78 -10.15 7.68 -0.71
CA SER A 78 -10.02 7.58 0.75
C SER A 78 -11.26 6.91 1.38
N THR A 79 -11.13 6.46 2.63
CA THR A 79 -12.25 5.90 3.40
C THR A 79 -13.42 6.89 3.56
N HIS A 80 -13.13 8.17 3.46
CA HIS A 80 -14.16 9.25 3.48
C HIS A 80 -14.80 9.52 2.11
N GLY A 81 -14.46 8.73 1.08
CA GLY A 81 -14.97 8.89 -0.29
C GLY A 81 -14.34 10.05 -1.06
N VAL A 82 -13.22 10.58 -0.59
CA VAL A 82 -12.50 11.69 -1.22
C VAL A 82 -11.45 11.12 -2.19
N PHE A 83 -11.46 11.63 -3.42
CA PHE A 83 -10.35 11.46 -4.35
C PHE A 83 -9.23 12.41 -3.95
N GLU A 84 -8.18 11.87 -3.35
CA GLU A 84 -7.01 12.62 -2.89
C GLU A 84 -6.33 13.34 -4.06
N VAL A 85 -6.47 14.66 -4.12
CA VAL A 85 -5.92 15.49 -5.21
C VAL A 85 -4.39 15.39 -5.28
N ASN A 86 -3.75 15.12 -4.15
CA ASN A 86 -2.31 15.07 -4.03
C ASN A 86 -1.74 13.65 -4.13
N VAL A 87 -2.54 12.65 -4.49
CA VAL A 87 -2.09 11.24 -4.53
C VAL A 87 -0.81 11.06 -5.36
N SER A 88 -0.73 11.69 -6.53
CA SER A 88 0.48 11.62 -7.38
C SER A 88 1.70 12.26 -6.73
N LYS A 89 1.52 13.30 -5.89
CA LYS A 89 2.62 13.91 -5.12
C LYS A 89 3.12 12.95 -4.05
N ILE A 90 2.22 12.29 -3.32
CA ILE A 90 2.56 11.29 -2.30
C ILE A 90 3.36 10.16 -2.96
N CYS A 91 2.85 9.64 -4.10
CA CYS A 91 3.51 8.61 -4.88
C CYS A 91 4.89 9.04 -5.39
N ALA A 92 5.10 10.34 -5.67
CA ALA A 92 6.39 10.86 -6.12
C ALA A 92 7.36 11.15 -4.96
N ILE A 93 6.86 11.47 -3.76
CA ILE A 93 7.70 11.78 -2.59
C ILE A 93 8.31 10.49 -2.03
N THR A 94 7.51 9.44 -1.86
CA THR A 94 7.92 8.20 -1.18
C THR A 94 9.19 7.58 -1.78
N PRO A 95 9.31 7.39 -3.11
CA PRO A 95 10.52 6.81 -3.71
C PRO A 95 11.77 7.68 -3.56
N LYS A 96 11.62 9.02 -3.46
CA LYS A 96 12.77 9.92 -3.23
C LYS A 96 13.50 9.62 -1.92
N PHE A 97 12.79 9.05 -0.96
CA PHE A 97 13.34 8.64 0.34
C PHE A 97 13.51 7.12 0.46
N GLY A 98 13.44 6.39 -0.67
CA GLY A 98 13.72 4.96 -0.75
C GLY A 98 12.56 4.05 -0.35
N GLY A 99 11.37 4.59 -0.12
CA GLY A 99 10.17 3.82 0.21
C GLY A 99 9.39 3.34 -1.01
N GLN A 100 8.52 2.35 -0.82
CA GLN A 100 7.57 1.84 -1.80
C GLN A 100 6.17 2.40 -1.55
N VAL A 101 5.37 2.52 -2.59
CA VAL A 101 3.97 2.98 -2.49
C VAL A 101 3.01 1.80 -2.57
N TYR A 102 2.34 1.52 -1.45
CA TYR A 102 1.22 0.58 -1.42
C TYR A 102 -0.09 1.37 -1.52
N LEU A 103 -0.81 1.13 -2.61
CA LEU A 103 -2.13 1.68 -2.84
C LEU A 103 -3.19 0.67 -2.41
N ASP A 104 -3.95 1.00 -1.38
CA ASP A 104 -5.16 0.28 -1.04
C ASP A 104 -6.24 0.60 -2.09
N GLY A 105 -6.37 -0.30 -3.05
CA GLY A 105 -7.31 -0.25 -4.15
C GLY A 105 -8.61 -1.02 -3.87
N ALA A 106 -8.98 -1.22 -2.61
CA ALA A 106 -10.21 -1.90 -2.23
C ALA A 106 -11.46 -1.33 -2.90
N ASN A 107 -11.44 -0.03 -3.20
CA ASN A 107 -12.52 0.68 -3.88
C ASN A 107 -12.24 0.88 -5.38
N LEU A 108 -11.62 -0.10 -6.06
CA LEU A 108 -11.31 -0.03 -7.49
C LEU A 108 -12.53 0.31 -8.36
N ASN A 109 -13.73 -0.07 -7.93
CA ASN A 109 -14.99 0.27 -8.60
C ASN A 109 -15.16 1.78 -8.85
N ALA A 110 -14.59 2.64 -8.00
CA ALA A 110 -14.60 4.08 -8.19
C ALA A 110 -13.50 4.59 -9.15
N MET A 111 -12.53 3.75 -9.47
CA MET A 111 -11.38 4.11 -10.32
C MET A 111 -11.51 3.57 -11.76
N VAL A 112 -12.32 2.54 -11.99
CA VAL A 112 -12.45 1.89 -13.30
C VAL A 112 -12.79 2.91 -14.39
N GLY A 113 -11.97 2.95 -15.43
CA GLY A 113 -12.11 3.88 -16.54
C GLY A 113 -11.65 5.32 -16.29
N LEU A 114 -11.28 5.66 -15.04
CA LEU A 114 -10.87 7.00 -14.64
C LEU A 114 -9.40 7.07 -14.22
N VAL A 115 -8.94 6.11 -13.44
CA VAL A 115 -7.60 6.11 -12.84
C VAL A 115 -6.96 4.73 -12.95
N LYS A 116 -5.69 4.71 -13.29
CA LYS A 116 -4.87 3.49 -13.27
C LYS A 116 -3.84 3.58 -12.13
N PRO A 117 -3.88 2.70 -11.14
CA PRO A 117 -2.97 2.72 -9.99
C PRO A 117 -1.48 2.82 -10.36
N GLY A 118 -1.05 2.11 -11.40
CA GLY A 118 0.34 2.16 -11.86
C GLY A 118 0.74 3.52 -12.45
N GLU A 119 -0.17 4.22 -13.14
CA GLU A 119 0.11 5.53 -13.75
C GLU A 119 0.23 6.65 -12.71
N ILE A 120 -0.48 6.55 -11.60
CA ILE A 120 -0.34 7.51 -10.49
C ILE A 120 0.88 7.26 -9.62
N GLY A 121 1.60 6.15 -9.84
CA GLY A 121 2.88 5.88 -9.19
C GLY A 121 2.85 4.81 -8.10
N ALA A 122 1.76 4.07 -7.93
CA ALA A 122 1.69 2.94 -7.02
C ALA A 122 2.69 1.83 -7.42
N ASP A 123 3.41 1.27 -6.45
CA ASP A 123 4.30 0.14 -6.65
C ASP A 123 3.59 -1.19 -6.40
N VAL A 124 2.65 -1.18 -5.46
CA VAL A 124 1.74 -2.29 -5.15
C VAL A 124 0.32 -1.78 -5.08
N SER A 125 -0.63 -2.52 -5.61
CA SER A 125 -2.05 -2.27 -5.39
C SER A 125 -2.78 -3.58 -5.19
N HIS A 126 -3.64 -3.65 -4.17
CA HIS A 126 -4.61 -4.73 -4.05
C HIS A 126 -6.00 -4.24 -4.46
N LEU A 127 -6.87 -5.17 -4.77
CA LEU A 127 -8.27 -4.88 -5.06
C LEU A 127 -9.20 -5.90 -4.42
N ASN A 128 -10.44 -5.51 -4.17
CA ASN A 128 -11.46 -6.39 -3.63
C ASN A 128 -12.44 -6.81 -4.74
N LEU A 129 -12.40 -8.09 -5.12
CA LEU A 129 -13.29 -8.62 -6.16
C LEU A 129 -14.77 -8.51 -5.74
N HIS A 130 -15.07 -8.69 -4.47
CA HIS A 130 -16.42 -8.59 -3.92
C HIS A 130 -17.01 -7.18 -3.89
N LYS A 131 -16.18 -6.14 -4.12
CA LYS A 131 -16.62 -4.74 -4.24
C LYS A 131 -16.74 -4.28 -5.69
N THR A 132 -15.80 -4.69 -6.54
CA THR A 132 -15.68 -4.22 -7.93
C THR A 132 -16.30 -5.21 -8.90
N PHE A 133 -16.24 -6.50 -8.61
CA PHE A 133 -16.73 -7.59 -9.44
C PHE A 133 -17.79 -8.41 -8.70
N ALA A 134 -18.37 -9.38 -9.38
CA ALA A 134 -19.38 -10.27 -8.81
C ALA A 134 -18.74 -11.57 -8.33
N ILE A 135 -18.54 -11.68 -7.03
CA ILE A 135 -18.19 -12.95 -6.38
C ILE A 135 -19.13 -13.21 -5.21
N PRO A 136 -19.30 -14.48 -4.79
CA PRO A 136 -20.11 -14.80 -3.62
C PRO A 136 -19.55 -14.13 -2.36
N HIS A 137 -20.23 -13.12 -1.85
CA HIS A 137 -19.82 -12.40 -0.65
C HIS A 137 -20.54 -12.93 0.61
N GLY A 138 -21.86 -13.13 0.52
CA GLY A 138 -22.70 -13.49 1.66
C GLY A 138 -22.63 -14.96 2.06
N GLY A 139 -22.14 -15.85 1.20
CA GLY A 139 -22.05 -17.29 1.45
C GLY A 139 -20.64 -17.78 1.76
N GLY A 140 -19.63 -16.94 1.73
CA GLY A 140 -18.25 -17.36 1.91
C GLY A 140 -17.29 -16.24 2.30
N GLY A 141 -17.78 -15.03 2.37
CA GLY A 141 -16.98 -13.84 2.64
C GLY A 141 -15.99 -13.52 1.53
N PRO A 142 -15.16 -12.50 1.72
CA PRO A 142 -14.14 -12.07 0.76
C PRO A 142 -12.95 -13.06 0.79
N GLY A 143 -13.01 -14.09 -0.06
CA GLY A 143 -12.00 -15.17 -0.11
C GLY A 143 -10.79 -14.86 -0.98
N MET A 144 -10.76 -13.73 -1.70
CA MET A 144 -9.69 -13.37 -2.63
C MET A 144 -9.26 -11.92 -2.45
N GLY A 145 -7.97 -11.70 -2.53
CA GLY A 145 -7.33 -10.37 -2.51
C GLY A 145 -6.23 -10.30 -3.57
N PRO A 146 -6.58 -10.14 -4.87
CA PRO A 146 -5.56 -10.02 -5.90
C PRO A 146 -4.71 -8.78 -5.67
N ILE A 147 -3.41 -8.92 -5.93
CA ILE A 147 -2.45 -7.82 -5.91
C ILE A 147 -1.79 -7.67 -7.27
N ALA A 148 -1.52 -6.44 -7.65
CA ALA A 148 -0.68 -6.09 -8.78
C ALA A 148 0.55 -5.35 -8.26
N VAL A 149 1.71 -5.64 -8.82
CA VAL A 149 2.97 -5.03 -8.45
C VAL A 149 3.73 -4.54 -9.67
N LYS A 150 4.62 -3.56 -9.49
CA LYS A 150 5.61 -3.19 -10.51
C LYS A 150 6.69 -4.29 -10.65
N ASP A 151 7.32 -4.35 -11.80
CA ASP A 151 8.28 -5.40 -12.18
C ASP A 151 9.38 -5.65 -11.13
N HIS A 152 9.90 -4.60 -10.51
CA HIS A 152 10.95 -4.72 -9.50
C HIS A 152 10.51 -5.45 -8.22
N LEU A 153 9.20 -5.60 -7.99
CA LEU A 153 8.65 -6.33 -6.85
C LEU A 153 8.22 -7.76 -7.21
N THR A 154 8.24 -8.13 -8.49
CA THR A 154 7.86 -9.48 -8.95
C THR A 154 8.63 -10.59 -8.26
N PRO A 155 9.96 -10.48 -8.02
CA PRO A 155 10.72 -11.54 -7.33
C PRO A 155 10.31 -11.80 -5.88
N PHE A 156 9.51 -10.90 -5.29
CA PHE A 156 9.05 -11.00 -3.90
C PHE A 156 7.61 -11.52 -3.77
N LEU A 157 6.95 -11.77 -4.90
CA LEU A 157 5.62 -12.38 -4.88
C LEU A 157 5.68 -13.80 -4.33
N PRO A 158 4.63 -14.26 -3.62
CA PRO A 158 4.55 -15.65 -3.19
C PRO A 158 4.51 -16.56 -4.40
N GLY A 159 5.40 -17.55 -4.43
CA GLY A 159 5.41 -18.60 -5.43
C GLY A 159 4.35 -19.66 -5.20
N ASN A 160 4.19 -20.56 -6.17
CA ASN A 160 3.39 -21.75 -6.00
C ASN A 160 4.10 -22.71 -5.03
N PRO A 161 3.48 -23.11 -3.89
CA PRO A 161 4.13 -24.01 -2.94
C PRO A 161 4.28 -25.45 -3.45
N VAL A 162 3.68 -25.78 -4.58
CA VAL A 162 3.67 -27.13 -5.18
C VAL A 162 4.66 -27.23 -6.35
N GLU A 163 5.10 -26.13 -6.91
CA GLU A 163 6.12 -26.08 -7.94
C GLU A 163 7.47 -25.77 -7.29
N ASP A 164 8.44 -26.69 -7.44
CA ASP A 164 9.84 -26.39 -7.17
C ASP A 164 10.28 -25.36 -8.21
N ASN A 165 10.37 -24.12 -7.80
CA ASN A 165 11.03 -23.10 -8.60
C ASN A 165 12.54 -23.27 -8.38
N ASP A 166 13.18 -24.03 -9.27
CA ASP A 166 14.63 -24.04 -9.43
C ASP A 166 15.15 -22.64 -9.84
#